data_0572d0615662b742b9417fc49c2c9459
#
_entry.id   0572d0615662b742b9417fc49c2c9459
#
_cell.length_a   1.000
_cell.length_b   1.000
_cell.length_c   1.000
_cell.angle_alpha   90.00
_cell.angle_beta   90.00
_cell.angle_gamma   90.00
#
_symmetry.space_group_name_H-M   'P 1'
#
loop_
_entity.id
_entity.type
_entity.pdbx_description
1 polymer ?
#
loop_
_entity_poly.entity_id
_entity_poly.type
_entity_poly.pdbx_seq_one_letter_code
_entity_poly.pdbx_strand_id
1 'polypeptide(L)'
;DGAQRAALPKRGDLVVAEASASQDLGPVLALPRSRTTGRRWGPRQMQGAAHRPDPSGRGMLNLDDGPASKDVLIVEHRLGFVMANAGVDQSNAADPHGPPLALMLPKDPDASAARMRDELHRRLGCRVGVVINDSFGRPWRIGTVGVAIGCAGLPAVLDLRGDPDLFGRSLQTSILGYADEIAAAASLLMGQADEARPVILVRGLKKDAPHQSAQALLRPAGEDLFT
;
A
#
# COMPACT_ATOMS: atom_id res chain seq x y z
N ASP A 1 -5.25 -32.72 14.67
CA ASP A 1 -4.37 -31.56 14.38
C ASP A 1 -4.06 -31.46 12.90
N GLY A 2 -5.08 -31.01 12.15
CA GLY A 2 -4.95 -30.75 10.72
C GLY A 2 -4.50 -29.32 10.47
N ALA A 3 -3.30 -28.93 10.91
CA ALA A 3 -2.67 -27.75 10.34
C ALA A 3 -2.48 -28.01 8.85
N GLN A 4 -3.39 -27.47 8.02
CA GLN A 4 -3.22 -27.42 6.59
C GLN A 4 -1.85 -26.78 6.32
N ARG A 5 -0.85 -27.58 5.97
CA ARG A 5 0.41 -27.07 5.43
C ARG A 5 0.03 -26.24 4.23
N ALA A 6 0.13 -24.91 4.36
CA ALA A 6 -0.06 -24.02 3.24
C ALA A 6 0.85 -24.52 2.12
N ALA A 7 0.27 -24.89 0.99
CA ALA A 7 1.07 -25.42 -0.10
C ALA A 7 2.04 -24.34 -0.56
N LEU A 8 3.31 -24.72 -0.77
CA LEU A 8 4.36 -23.81 -1.21
C LEU A 8 3.96 -23.06 -2.49
N PRO A 9 4.41 -21.82 -2.67
CA PRO A 9 4.18 -21.06 -3.90
C PRO A 9 4.66 -21.81 -5.13
N LYS A 10 3.95 -21.64 -6.25
CA LYS A 10 4.30 -22.17 -7.57
C LYS A 10 4.58 -21.03 -8.54
N ARG A 11 5.19 -21.35 -9.68
CA ARG A 11 5.42 -20.37 -10.74
C ARG A 11 4.10 -19.70 -11.17
N GLY A 12 4.07 -18.39 -11.13
CA GLY A 12 2.91 -17.57 -11.49
C GLY A 12 1.94 -17.29 -10.34
N ASP A 13 2.17 -17.82 -9.13
CA ASP A 13 1.46 -17.38 -7.94
C ASP A 13 1.88 -15.95 -7.58
N LEU A 14 1.05 -15.24 -6.81
CA LEU A 14 1.32 -13.90 -6.32
C LEU A 14 1.43 -13.93 -4.80
N VAL A 15 2.37 -13.19 -4.28
CA VAL A 15 2.55 -12.98 -2.83
C VAL A 15 2.21 -11.53 -2.55
N VAL A 16 1.25 -11.29 -1.67
CA VAL A 16 0.91 -9.97 -1.16
C VAL A 16 1.39 -9.86 0.27
N ALA A 17 2.22 -8.87 0.55
CA ALA A 17 2.78 -8.61 1.87
C ALA A 17 2.37 -7.22 2.34
N GLU A 18 1.99 -7.12 3.62
CA GLU A 18 1.74 -5.84 4.28
C GLU A 18 3.01 -4.99 4.30
N ALA A 19 2.88 -3.68 4.14
CA ALA A 19 4.01 -2.74 4.12
C ALA A 19 4.86 -2.85 5.39
N SER A 20 4.21 -3.02 6.53
CA SER A 20 4.84 -3.23 7.83
C SER A 20 5.66 -4.52 7.92
N ALA A 21 5.35 -5.54 7.13
CA ALA A 21 6.07 -6.80 7.06
C ALA A 21 7.25 -6.79 6.07
N SER A 22 7.43 -5.73 5.29
CA SER A 22 8.58 -5.60 4.40
C SER A 22 9.85 -5.34 5.20
N GLN A 23 10.95 -6.04 4.90
CA GLN A 23 12.22 -5.94 5.65
C GLN A 23 12.92 -4.57 5.55
N ASP A 24 12.43 -3.69 4.68
CA ASP A 24 12.86 -2.29 4.57
C ASP A 24 11.86 -1.35 5.22
N LEU A 25 11.42 -1.66 6.40
CA LEU A 25 10.71 -0.72 7.22
C LEU A 25 11.50 0.58 7.23
N GLY A 26 10.85 1.67 6.86
CA GLY A 26 11.39 3.00 7.12
C GLY A 26 11.77 3.10 8.59
N PRO A 27 12.51 4.12 9.01
CA PRO A 27 12.99 4.19 10.37
C PRO A 27 11.82 4.03 11.36
N VAL A 28 11.92 3.03 12.24
CA VAL A 28 11.05 2.92 13.41
C VAL A 28 11.32 4.12 14.27
N LEU A 29 10.36 5.03 14.39
CA LEU A 29 10.49 6.19 15.23
C LEU A 29 10.04 5.83 16.64
N ALA A 30 11.00 5.78 17.58
CA ALA A 30 10.66 5.77 18.99
C ALA A 30 10.03 7.14 19.35
N LEU A 31 8.77 7.11 19.74
CA LEU A 31 8.06 8.32 20.16
C LEU A 31 8.46 8.70 21.59
N PRO A 32 8.75 9.97 21.87
CA PRO A 32 9.03 10.40 23.25
C PRO A 32 7.80 10.11 24.13
N ARG A 33 8.01 9.47 25.28
CA ARG A 33 6.96 9.25 26.27
C ARG A 33 6.38 10.60 26.70
N SER A 34 5.19 10.91 26.21
CA SER A 34 4.43 12.07 26.68
C SER A 34 3.69 11.70 27.96
N ARG A 35 3.91 12.44 29.05
CA ARG A 35 3.15 12.32 30.30
C ARG A 35 1.73 12.89 30.21
N THR A 36 1.32 13.36 29.05
CA THR A 36 0.00 13.96 28.84
C THR A 36 -0.72 13.29 27.70
N THR A 37 -1.85 12.68 28.00
CA THR A 37 -2.88 12.28 27.07
C THR A 37 -3.12 13.35 25.99
N GLY A 38 -3.02 12.99 24.72
CA GLY A 38 -3.52 13.81 23.62
C GLY A 38 -2.52 14.78 22.96
N ARG A 39 -1.23 14.46 22.85
CA ARG A 39 -0.36 15.27 22.00
C ARG A 39 -0.37 14.77 20.56
N ARG A 40 -0.96 15.60 19.69
CA ARG A 40 -0.87 15.58 18.23
C ARG A 40 0.60 15.50 17.79
N TRP A 41 0.86 14.68 16.79
CA TRP A 41 2.06 14.82 15.97
C TRP A 41 2.01 16.18 15.30
N GLY A 42 3.00 17.04 15.61
CA GLY A 42 3.06 18.35 14.98
C GLY A 42 3.51 18.23 13.51
N PRO A 43 3.15 19.22 12.65
CA PRO A 43 3.50 19.25 11.24
C PRO A 43 4.97 18.99 10.92
N ARG A 44 5.90 19.38 11.80
CA ARG A 44 7.34 19.18 11.63
C ARG A 44 7.79 17.71 11.70
N GLN A 45 7.07 16.87 12.42
CA GLN A 45 7.43 15.44 12.55
C GLN A 45 6.95 14.62 11.36
N MET A 46 5.93 15.11 10.67
CA MET A 46 5.42 14.51 9.44
C MET A 46 6.15 14.99 8.17
N GLN A 47 6.84 16.13 8.22
CA GLN A 47 7.59 16.70 7.08
C GLN A 47 8.70 15.80 6.53
N GLY A 48 9.22 14.87 7.33
CA GLY A 48 10.20 13.87 6.87
C GLY A 48 9.62 12.80 5.96
N ALA A 49 8.31 12.57 6.02
CA ALA A 49 7.59 11.57 5.21
C ALA A 49 6.87 12.22 4.02
N ALA A 50 6.44 13.49 4.15
CA ALA A 50 5.79 14.24 3.08
C ALA A 50 6.80 14.79 2.06
N HIS A 51 6.49 14.67 0.79
CA HIS A 51 7.25 15.27 -0.28
C HIS A 51 6.63 16.63 -0.63
N ARG A 52 7.45 17.71 -0.55
CA ARG A 52 7.18 19.12 -0.88
C ARG A 52 5.98 19.76 -0.18
N PRO A 53 6.19 20.85 0.53
CA PRO A 53 5.14 21.85 0.64
C PRO A 53 4.94 22.42 -0.78
N ASP A 54 3.73 22.27 -1.32
CA ASP A 54 3.31 23.03 -2.48
C ASP A 54 3.54 24.53 -2.16
N PRO A 55 4.29 25.28 -3.00
CA PRO A 55 4.48 26.72 -2.79
C PRO A 55 3.16 27.50 -2.78
N SER A 56 2.07 26.94 -3.28
CA SER A 56 0.71 27.50 -3.28
C SER A 56 -0.07 27.25 -1.98
N GLY A 57 0.48 26.46 -1.03
CA GLY A 57 -0.16 26.16 0.25
C GLY A 57 -1.37 25.22 0.16
N ARG A 58 -1.63 24.60 -1.00
CA ARG A 58 -2.80 23.74 -1.22
C ARG A 58 -2.59 22.27 -0.83
N GLY A 59 -1.39 21.88 -0.42
CA GLY A 59 -1.03 20.50 -0.09
C GLY A 59 -1.46 20.02 1.31
N MET A 60 -2.23 20.81 2.05
CA MET A 60 -2.73 20.44 3.37
C MET A 60 -4.23 20.75 3.46
N LEU A 61 -5.06 19.74 3.16
CA LEU A 61 -6.46 19.80 3.55
C LEU A 61 -6.53 19.58 5.06
N ASN A 62 -6.64 20.68 5.81
CA ASN A 62 -6.96 20.63 7.22
C ASN A 62 -8.47 20.39 7.33
N LEU A 63 -8.88 19.17 7.66
CA LEU A 63 -10.27 18.80 7.84
C LEU A 63 -10.79 19.22 9.23
N ASP A 64 -10.40 20.41 9.71
CA ASP A 64 -10.67 20.89 11.07
C ASP A 64 -12.16 21.15 11.39
N ASP A 65 -13.06 21.11 10.42
CA ASP A 65 -14.44 21.55 10.60
C ASP A 65 -15.49 20.42 10.73
N GLY A 66 -15.09 19.16 10.81
CA GLY A 66 -16.02 18.04 10.97
C GLY A 66 -15.86 17.27 12.28
N PRO A 67 -16.96 16.80 12.91
CA PRO A 67 -16.91 16.10 14.19
C PRO A 67 -16.17 14.75 14.16
N ALA A 68 -15.80 14.26 12.98
CA ALA A 68 -15.14 12.95 12.79
C ALA A 68 -13.66 13.04 12.40
N SER A 69 -13.07 14.25 12.24
CA SER A 69 -11.75 14.40 11.60
C SER A 69 -10.71 15.14 12.43
N LYS A 70 -10.91 15.28 13.75
CA LYS A 70 -10.09 16.16 14.59
C LYS A 70 -8.59 15.89 14.63
N ASP A 71 -8.11 14.75 14.11
CA ASP A 71 -6.71 14.36 14.21
C ASP A 71 -6.14 13.68 12.96
N VAL A 72 -6.74 13.91 11.78
CA VAL A 72 -6.28 13.33 10.50
C VAL A 72 -5.68 14.41 9.62
N LEU A 73 -4.43 14.23 9.22
CA LEU A 73 -3.75 15.09 8.25
C LEU A 73 -3.69 14.36 6.89
N ILE A 74 -4.31 14.94 5.87
CA ILE A 74 -4.23 14.41 4.49
C ILE A 74 -3.06 15.11 3.79
N VAL A 75 -2.14 14.32 3.25
CA VAL A 75 -0.93 14.84 2.59
C VAL A 75 -0.58 14.03 1.35
N GLU A 76 0.07 14.66 0.39
CA GLU A 76 0.77 13.97 -0.67
C GLU A 76 2.05 13.35 -0.09
N HIS A 77 2.15 12.04 -0.21
CA HIS A 77 3.35 11.30 0.18
C HIS A 77 4.42 11.39 -0.93
N ARG A 78 5.70 11.36 -0.54
CA ARG A 78 6.84 11.37 -1.51
C ARG A 78 6.79 10.26 -2.57
N LEU A 79 5.98 9.22 -2.38
CA LEU A 79 5.74 8.16 -3.35
C LEU A 79 4.66 8.51 -4.38
N GLY A 80 4.05 9.70 -4.29
CA GLY A 80 3.14 10.25 -5.30
C GLY A 80 1.65 9.94 -5.07
N PHE A 81 1.27 9.40 -3.92
CA PHE A 81 -0.13 9.21 -3.58
C PHE A 81 -0.55 10.06 -2.37
N VAL A 82 -1.83 10.40 -2.32
CA VAL A 82 -2.41 11.17 -1.22
C VAL A 82 -2.99 10.23 -0.18
N MET A 83 -2.60 10.43 1.08
CA MET A 83 -3.02 9.55 2.17
C MET A 83 -3.07 10.26 3.52
N ALA A 84 -3.73 9.62 4.49
CA ALA A 84 -3.82 10.10 5.86
C ALA A 84 -2.47 9.96 6.58
N ASN A 85 -2.12 10.97 7.38
CA ASN A 85 -0.98 10.97 8.29
C ASN A 85 0.37 10.60 7.65
N ALA A 86 0.54 10.85 6.35
CA ALA A 86 1.74 10.49 5.59
C ALA A 86 2.13 9.00 5.70
N GLY A 87 1.18 8.09 5.87
CA GLY A 87 1.44 6.66 6.06
C GLY A 87 2.14 6.30 7.37
N VAL A 88 2.13 7.19 8.34
CA VAL A 88 2.64 6.88 9.68
C VAL A 88 1.58 6.08 10.42
N ASP A 89 1.89 4.85 10.78
CA ASP A 89 1.01 3.95 11.51
C ASP A 89 1.58 3.59 12.89
N GLN A 90 0.69 3.50 13.87
CA GLN A 90 0.99 3.05 15.23
C GLN A 90 0.29 1.73 15.57
N SER A 91 -0.60 1.27 14.70
CA SER A 91 -1.30 0.00 14.90
C SER A 91 -0.32 -1.17 14.78
N ASN A 92 -0.52 -2.17 15.61
CA ASN A 92 0.32 -3.38 15.64
C ASN A 92 1.86 -3.10 15.75
N ALA A 93 2.25 -1.89 16.16
CA ALA A 93 3.62 -1.44 16.34
C ALA A 93 3.92 -1.26 17.84
N ALA A 94 3.82 -2.32 18.62
CA ALA A 94 4.01 -2.25 20.07
C ALA A 94 5.26 -3.00 20.52
N ASP A 95 6.07 -2.34 21.36
CA ASP A 95 6.95 -3.00 22.28
C ASP A 95 6.29 -2.94 23.66
N PRO A 96 5.87 -4.06 24.27
CA PRO A 96 5.19 -4.08 25.57
C PRO A 96 6.00 -3.42 26.70
N HIS A 97 7.32 -3.33 26.54
CA HIS A 97 8.25 -2.82 27.54
C HIS A 97 9.00 -1.54 27.08
N GLY A 98 8.80 -1.15 25.82
CA GLY A 98 9.47 -0.02 25.19
C GLY A 98 8.62 1.26 25.11
N PRO A 99 9.17 2.31 24.47
CA PRO A 99 8.42 3.49 24.14
C PRO A 99 7.37 3.19 23.06
N PRO A 100 6.32 4.02 22.92
CA PRO A 100 5.41 3.92 21.77
C PRO A 100 6.19 3.99 20.46
N LEU A 101 5.87 3.10 19.53
CA LEU A 101 6.50 3.01 18.21
C LEU A 101 5.55 3.54 17.14
N ALA A 102 6.11 4.02 16.05
CA ALA A 102 5.39 4.30 14.82
C ALA A 102 6.16 3.72 13.64
N LEU A 103 5.44 3.11 12.72
CA LEU A 103 5.96 2.55 11.49
C LEU A 103 5.80 3.56 10.36
N MET A 104 6.78 3.62 9.50
CA MET A 104 6.73 4.40 8.27
C MET A 104 6.72 3.48 7.07
N LEU A 105 6.16 3.96 5.96
CA LEU A 105 6.19 3.23 4.70
C LEU A 105 7.63 2.97 4.24
N PRO A 106 7.86 1.88 3.49
CA PRO A 106 9.15 1.59 2.86
C PRO A 106 9.65 2.78 2.03
N LYS A 107 10.97 2.99 2.02
CA LYS A 107 11.56 4.08 1.21
C LYS A 107 11.35 3.88 -0.29
N ASP A 108 11.43 2.64 -0.74
CA ASP A 108 11.21 2.21 -2.11
C ASP A 108 10.46 0.86 -2.07
N PRO A 109 9.12 0.90 -2.10
CA PRO A 109 8.30 -0.31 -2.03
C PRO A 109 8.48 -1.25 -3.22
N ASP A 110 8.74 -0.72 -4.42
CA ASP A 110 9.00 -1.54 -5.61
C ASP A 110 10.32 -2.31 -5.47
N ALA A 111 11.37 -1.65 -4.99
CA ALA A 111 12.63 -2.33 -4.69
C ALA A 111 12.46 -3.37 -3.56
N SER A 112 11.63 -3.09 -2.56
CA SER A 112 11.30 -4.07 -1.50
C SER A 112 10.58 -5.28 -2.07
N ALA A 113 9.59 -5.07 -2.95
CA ALA A 113 8.90 -6.15 -3.67
C ALA A 113 9.88 -6.99 -4.53
N ALA A 114 10.79 -6.33 -5.23
CA ALA A 114 11.80 -7.01 -6.06
C ALA A 114 12.73 -7.88 -5.22
N ARG A 115 13.26 -7.36 -4.10
CA ARG A 115 14.11 -8.13 -3.19
C ARG A 115 13.37 -9.34 -2.60
N MET A 116 12.13 -9.16 -2.16
CA MET A 116 11.30 -10.24 -1.64
C MET A 116 11.07 -11.32 -2.70
N ARG A 117 10.74 -10.92 -3.93
CA ARG A 117 10.58 -11.84 -5.07
C ARG A 117 11.84 -12.65 -5.33
N ASP A 118 13.00 -12.00 -5.36
CA ASP A 118 14.28 -12.65 -5.66
C ASP A 118 14.70 -13.60 -4.55
N GLU A 119 14.43 -13.24 -3.29
CA GLU A 119 14.70 -14.11 -2.14
C GLU A 119 13.75 -15.33 -2.12
N LEU A 120 12.47 -15.15 -2.45
CA LEU A 120 11.53 -16.26 -2.63
C LEU A 120 11.97 -17.18 -3.77
N HIS A 121 12.43 -16.61 -4.90
CA HIS A 121 12.97 -17.40 -5.99
C HIS A 121 14.21 -18.21 -5.58
N ARG A 122 15.14 -17.58 -4.86
CA ARG A 122 16.36 -18.22 -4.36
C ARG A 122 16.05 -19.38 -3.41
N ARG A 123 15.08 -19.21 -2.50
CA ARG A 123 14.73 -20.25 -1.49
C ARG A 123 13.85 -21.36 -2.04
N LEU A 124 12.92 -21.03 -2.91
CA LEU A 124 11.84 -21.95 -3.31
C LEU A 124 11.97 -22.43 -4.77
N GLY A 125 12.91 -21.87 -5.54
CA GLY A 125 13.13 -22.23 -6.94
C GLY A 125 11.98 -21.83 -7.88
N CYS A 126 11.01 -21.07 -7.41
CA CYS A 126 9.86 -20.66 -8.21
C CYS A 126 9.80 -19.13 -8.39
N ARG A 127 9.31 -18.68 -9.56
CA ARG A 127 9.08 -17.28 -9.85
C ARG A 127 7.64 -16.91 -9.50
N VAL A 128 7.50 -15.95 -8.60
CA VAL A 128 6.21 -15.39 -8.15
C VAL A 128 6.17 -13.89 -8.47
N GLY A 129 4.98 -13.32 -8.55
CA GLY A 129 4.81 -11.87 -8.43
C GLY A 129 4.70 -11.47 -6.97
N VAL A 130 5.14 -10.26 -6.61
CA VAL A 130 5.06 -9.73 -5.25
C VAL A 130 4.38 -8.36 -5.29
N VAL A 131 3.43 -8.15 -4.40
CA VAL A 131 2.77 -6.86 -4.14
C VAL A 131 3.03 -6.47 -2.69
N ILE A 132 3.47 -5.25 -2.47
CA ILE A 132 3.48 -4.62 -1.14
C ILE A 132 2.18 -3.84 -1.00
N ASN A 133 1.41 -4.19 0.02
CA ASN A 133 0.07 -3.66 0.29
C ASN A 133 0.11 -2.70 1.47
N ASP A 134 -0.72 -1.67 1.41
CA ASP A 134 -1.07 -0.84 2.56
C ASP A 134 -2.56 -0.50 2.52
N SER A 135 -3.15 -0.03 3.62
CA SER A 135 -4.59 0.24 3.68
C SER A 135 -4.87 1.74 3.62
N PHE A 136 -5.55 2.18 2.56
CA PHE A 136 -5.88 3.59 2.33
C PHE A 136 -7.37 3.87 2.45
N GLY A 137 -7.70 5.05 3.01
CA GLY A 137 -8.99 5.68 2.79
C GLY A 137 -9.18 6.10 1.33
N ARG A 138 -10.41 6.27 0.92
CA ARG A 138 -10.76 6.69 -0.45
C ARG A 138 -11.71 7.89 -0.40
N PRO A 139 -11.60 8.84 -1.34
CA PRO A 139 -12.60 9.89 -1.50
C PRO A 139 -14.01 9.30 -1.61
N TRP A 140 -14.99 9.97 -1.01
CA TRP A 140 -16.42 9.64 -1.07
C TRP A 140 -16.82 8.27 -0.52
N ARG A 141 -15.93 7.57 0.18
CA ARG A 141 -16.19 6.24 0.76
C ARG A 141 -15.76 6.17 2.22
N ILE A 142 -16.57 5.50 3.03
CA ILE A 142 -16.20 5.13 4.40
C ILE A 142 -15.32 3.88 4.35
N GLY A 143 -14.32 3.83 5.23
CA GLY A 143 -13.41 2.69 5.39
C GLY A 143 -12.18 2.74 4.50
N THR A 144 -11.24 1.87 4.81
CA THR A 144 -10.00 1.65 4.06
C THR A 144 -10.13 0.46 3.12
N VAL A 145 -9.21 0.35 2.18
CA VAL A 145 -9.06 -0.78 1.27
C VAL A 145 -7.57 -1.02 1.04
N GLY A 146 -7.18 -2.26 0.80
CA GLY A 146 -5.82 -2.58 0.40
C GLY A 146 -5.47 -1.91 -0.94
N VAL A 147 -4.30 -1.28 -0.99
CA VAL A 147 -3.75 -0.56 -2.15
C VAL A 147 -2.32 -1.02 -2.37
N ALA A 148 -1.95 -1.29 -3.61
CA ALA A 148 -0.59 -1.66 -3.98
C ALA A 148 0.32 -0.43 -3.97
N ILE A 149 1.27 -0.38 -3.05
CA ILE A 149 2.26 0.69 -2.98
C ILE A 149 3.59 0.30 -3.62
N GLY A 150 3.81 -0.99 -3.86
CA GLY A 150 4.98 -1.52 -4.56
C GLY A 150 4.66 -2.87 -5.20
N CYS A 151 5.25 -3.15 -6.35
CA CYS A 151 5.07 -4.46 -6.99
C CYS A 151 6.28 -4.89 -7.83
N ALA A 152 6.44 -6.20 -7.99
CA ALA A 152 7.48 -6.79 -8.82
C ALA A 152 7.03 -8.13 -9.41
N GLY A 153 7.30 -8.35 -10.69
CA GLY A 153 7.06 -9.62 -11.37
C GLY A 153 5.60 -9.82 -11.83
N LEU A 154 4.81 -8.73 -11.90
CA LEU A 154 3.44 -8.72 -12.42
C LEU A 154 3.15 -7.38 -13.10
N PRO A 155 2.13 -7.27 -13.95
CA PRO A 155 1.63 -5.98 -14.41
C PRO A 155 0.96 -5.23 -13.24
N ALA A 156 1.21 -3.92 -13.10
CA ALA A 156 0.49 -3.09 -12.14
C ALA A 156 -0.86 -2.65 -12.71
N VAL A 157 -0.87 -2.30 -13.99
CA VAL A 157 -2.03 -1.82 -14.74
C VAL A 157 -2.27 -2.75 -15.92
N LEU A 158 -3.52 -3.03 -16.23
CA LEU A 158 -3.93 -3.68 -17.47
C LEU A 158 -4.71 -2.67 -18.31
N ASP A 159 -4.17 -2.32 -19.46
CA ASP A 159 -4.87 -1.52 -20.46
C ASP A 159 -5.65 -2.45 -21.38
N LEU A 160 -6.96 -2.43 -21.24
CA LEU A 160 -7.90 -3.25 -22.02
C LEU A 160 -8.55 -2.47 -23.16
N ARG A 161 -8.09 -1.22 -23.40
CA ARG A 161 -8.60 -0.44 -24.53
C ARG A 161 -8.21 -1.12 -25.85
N GLY A 162 -9.18 -1.26 -26.71
CA GLY A 162 -9.03 -2.02 -27.97
C GLY A 162 -9.44 -3.49 -27.88
N ASP A 163 -9.44 -4.09 -26.69
CA ASP A 163 -9.92 -5.44 -26.49
C ASP A 163 -11.43 -5.54 -26.77
N PRO A 164 -11.94 -6.67 -27.28
CA PRO A 164 -13.36 -6.84 -27.49
C PRO A 164 -14.11 -7.10 -26.18
N ASP A 165 -15.30 -6.55 -26.03
CA ASP A 165 -16.26 -7.01 -25.03
C ASP A 165 -16.86 -8.37 -25.43
N LEU A 166 -17.80 -8.89 -24.61
CA LEU A 166 -18.48 -10.17 -24.84
C LEU A 166 -19.20 -10.23 -26.21
N PHE A 167 -19.56 -9.08 -26.79
CA PHE A 167 -20.27 -8.98 -28.06
C PHE A 167 -19.39 -8.47 -29.21
N GLY A 168 -18.07 -8.43 -29.02
CA GLY A 168 -17.10 -8.02 -30.02
C GLY A 168 -16.94 -6.50 -30.19
N ARG A 169 -17.51 -5.66 -29.29
CA ARG A 169 -17.29 -4.21 -29.31
C ARG A 169 -15.98 -3.87 -28.64
N SER A 170 -15.17 -3.06 -29.28
CA SER A 170 -13.91 -2.58 -28.72
C SER A 170 -14.12 -1.70 -27.48
N LEU A 171 -13.47 -2.04 -26.37
CA LEU A 171 -13.42 -1.25 -25.15
C LEU A 171 -12.68 0.05 -25.39
N GLN A 172 -13.23 1.18 -24.95
CA GLN A 172 -12.69 2.51 -25.25
C GLN A 172 -11.91 3.11 -24.08
N THR A 173 -12.31 2.79 -22.85
CA THR A 173 -11.80 3.48 -21.64
C THR A 173 -11.36 2.53 -20.53
N SER A 174 -11.44 1.22 -20.75
CA SER A 174 -11.20 0.22 -19.70
C SER A 174 -9.71 0.09 -19.40
N ILE A 175 -9.30 0.65 -18.28
CA ILE A 175 -7.97 0.47 -17.68
C ILE A 175 -8.18 -0.07 -16.26
N LEU A 176 -7.48 -1.13 -15.91
CA LEU A 176 -7.64 -1.85 -14.67
C LEU A 176 -6.41 -1.66 -13.79
N GLY A 177 -6.59 -1.17 -12.57
CA GLY A 177 -5.54 -1.15 -11.54
C GLY A 177 -5.32 -2.57 -10.97
N TYR A 178 -4.69 -3.42 -11.77
CA TYR A 178 -4.62 -4.86 -11.49
C TYR A 178 -3.94 -5.20 -10.16
N ALA A 179 -2.85 -4.50 -9.84
CA ALA A 179 -2.17 -4.71 -8.57
C ALA A 179 -3.00 -4.21 -7.37
N ASP A 180 -3.80 -3.14 -7.54
CA ASP A 180 -4.72 -2.66 -6.50
C ASP A 180 -5.86 -3.65 -6.25
N GLU A 181 -6.42 -4.26 -7.29
CA GLU A 181 -7.44 -5.30 -7.11
C GLU A 181 -6.91 -6.50 -6.35
N ILE A 182 -5.67 -6.91 -6.64
CA ILE A 182 -5.00 -8.00 -5.92
C ILE A 182 -4.75 -7.61 -4.46
N ALA A 183 -4.27 -6.39 -4.21
CA ALA A 183 -4.03 -5.87 -2.87
C ALA A 183 -5.34 -5.82 -2.06
N ALA A 184 -6.42 -5.29 -2.65
CA ALA A 184 -7.72 -5.22 -2.01
C ALA A 184 -8.29 -6.63 -1.70
N ALA A 185 -8.17 -7.59 -2.61
CA ALA A 185 -8.60 -8.97 -2.39
C ALA A 185 -7.80 -9.65 -1.28
N ALA A 186 -6.48 -9.45 -1.24
CA ALA A 186 -5.62 -10.00 -0.20
C ALA A 186 -5.91 -9.36 1.17
N SER A 187 -6.20 -8.07 1.22
CA SER A 187 -6.52 -7.31 2.43
C SER A 187 -7.74 -7.88 3.17
N LEU A 188 -8.70 -8.47 2.46
CA LEU A 188 -9.84 -9.17 3.08
C LEU A 188 -9.41 -10.36 3.96
N LEU A 189 -8.30 -11.00 3.62
CA LEU A 189 -7.76 -12.15 4.35
C LEU A 189 -6.69 -11.75 5.36
N MET A 190 -5.98 -10.65 5.11
CA MET A 190 -5.02 -10.08 6.06
C MET A 190 -5.72 -9.63 7.32
N GLY A 191 -6.88 -8.99 7.18
CA GLY A 191 -7.57 -8.29 8.25
C GLY A 191 -6.97 -6.92 8.49
N GLN A 192 -7.48 -6.23 9.52
CA GLN A 192 -7.07 -4.86 9.88
C GLN A 192 -6.80 -4.72 11.39
N ALA A 193 -6.91 -5.80 12.15
CA ALA A 193 -6.82 -5.79 13.61
C ALA A 193 -5.76 -6.77 14.12
N ASP A 194 -6.19 -7.90 14.67
CA ASP A 194 -5.33 -8.87 15.35
C ASP A 194 -5.21 -10.22 14.62
N GLU A 195 -5.62 -10.26 13.36
CA GLU A 195 -5.62 -11.49 12.55
C GLU A 195 -4.23 -12.07 12.32
N ALA A 196 -3.18 -11.28 12.48
CA ALA A 196 -1.77 -11.68 12.37
C ALA A 196 -1.43 -12.42 11.06
N ARG A 197 -1.96 -11.95 9.94
CA ARG A 197 -1.75 -12.52 8.59
C ARG A 197 -1.11 -11.52 7.65
N PRO A 198 0.14 -11.10 7.88
CA PRO A 198 0.78 -10.03 7.09
C PRO A 198 1.17 -10.45 5.69
N VAL A 199 1.02 -11.71 5.31
CA VAL A 199 1.38 -12.23 3.99
C VAL A 199 0.29 -13.17 3.48
N ILE A 200 -0.22 -12.90 2.27
CA ILE A 200 -1.23 -13.71 1.60
C ILE A 200 -0.68 -14.26 0.28
N LEU A 201 -0.93 -15.54 0.03
CA LEU A 201 -0.62 -16.19 -1.23
C LEU A 201 -1.88 -16.23 -2.11
N VAL A 202 -1.81 -15.60 -3.28
CA VAL A 202 -2.90 -15.55 -4.26
C VAL A 202 -2.57 -16.45 -5.43
N ARG A 203 -3.51 -17.30 -5.82
CA ARG A 203 -3.35 -18.30 -6.90
C ARG A 203 -4.41 -18.15 -7.98
N GLY A 204 -4.05 -18.58 -9.18
CA GLY A 204 -4.99 -18.64 -10.32
C GLY A 204 -5.12 -17.33 -11.09
N LEU A 205 -4.49 -16.26 -10.64
CA LEU A 205 -4.45 -14.99 -11.36
C LEU A 205 -3.23 -14.97 -12.30
N LYS A 206 -3.47 -15.28 -13.57
CA LYS A 206 -2.42 -15.24 -14.58
C LYS A 206 -2.77 -14.19 -15.63
N LYS A 207 -1.90 -13.19 -15.80
CA LYS A 207 -2.00 -12.21 -16.89
C LYS A 207 -0.66 -12.13 -17.61
N ASP A 208 -0.72 -12.31 -18.92
CA ASP A 208 0.43 -12.25 -19.80
C ASP A 208 0.56 -10.82 -20.31
N ALA A 209 1.15 -9.97 -19.47
CA ALA A 209 1.38 -8.56 -19.73
C ALA A 209 2.74 -8.14 -19.17
N PRO A 210 3.36 -7.08 -19.69
CA PRO A 210 4.64 -6.57 -19.18
C PRO A 210 4.59 -6.29 -17.69
N HIS A 211 5.68 -6.62 -17.00
CA HIS A 211 5.83 -6.26 -15.59
C HIS A 211 6.03 -4.75 -15.44
N GLN A 212 5.41 -4.18 -14.43
CA GLN A 212 5.47 -2.75 -14.15
C GLN A 212 5.75 -2.53 -12.67
N SER A 213 6.20 -1.33 -12.32
CA SER A 213 6.25 -0.85 -10.93
C SER A 213 4.88 -0.34 -10.51
N ALA A 214 4.64 -0.19 -9.21
CA ALA A 214 3.42 0.40 -8.68
C ALA A 214 3.25 1.88 -9.07
N GLN A 215 4.34 2.55 -9.49
CA GLN A 215 4.28 3.90 -10.03
C GLN A 215 3.36 4.02 -11.26
N ALA A 216 3.15 2.93 -12.00
CA ALA A 216 2.23 2.91 -13.12
C ALA A 216 0.75 3.07 -12.71
N LEU A 217 0.42 2.87 -11.44
CA LEU A 217 -0.92 3.09 -10.88
C LEU A 217 -1.21 4.57 -10.60
N LEU A 218 -0.16 5.39 -10.48
CA LEU A 218 -0.31 6.80 -10.21
C LEU A 218 -0.73 7.55 -11.46
N ARG A 219 -1.75 8.38 -11.33
CA ARG A 219 -2.18 9.25 -12.42
C ARG A 219 -1.16 10.39 -12.59
N PRO A 220 -0.79 10.75 -13.83
CA PRO A 220 -0.01 11.95 -14.06
C PRO A 220 -0.72 13.19 -13.48
N ALA A 221 0.00 14.08 -12.82
CA ALA A 221 -0.59 15.25 -12.16
C ALA A 221 -1.47 16.11 -13.09
N GLY A 222 -1.15 16.21 -14.39
CA GLY A 222 -1.96 16.93 -15.37
C GLY A 222 -3.24 16.20 -15.79
N GLU A 223 -3.44 14.96 -15.38
CA GLU A 223 -4.61 14.13 -15.68
C GLU A 223 -5.42 13.81 -14.42
N ASP A 224 -4.98 14.31 -13.27
CA ASP A 224 -5.71 14.12 -12.01
C ASP A 224 -6.93 15.04 -11.98
N LEU A 225 -8.10 14.43 -11.71
CA LEU A 225 -9.37 15.14 -11.66
C LEU A 225 -9.68 15.71 -10.27
N PHE A 226 -8.84 15.45 -9.27
CA PHE A 226 -9.06 15.80 -7.86
C PHE A 226 -8.05 16.83 -7.32
N THR A 227 -7.11 17.29 -8.15
CA THR A 227 -6.11 18.34 -7.84
C THR A 227 -6.44 19.65 -8.53
#